data_d8398bb5c93539954b472006e9a6167f
#
_entry.id   d8398bb5c93539954b472006e9a6167f
#
_cell.length_a   1.000
_cell.length_b   1.000
_cell.length_c   1.000
_cell.angle_alpha   90.00
_cell.angle_beta   90.00
_cell.angle_gamma   90.00
#
_symmetry.space_group_name_H-M   'P 1'
#
loop_
_entity.id
_entity.type
_entity.pdbx_description
1 polymer ?
#
loop_
_entity_poly.entity_id
_entity_poly.type
_entity_poly.pdbx_seq_one_letter_code
_entity_poly.pdbx_strand_id
1 'polypeptide(L)'
;CLGDCFSLGPEPEKILEILQNFPDCIFIRGNHDRYLIERIWEDELPSLEGMDPYDPICKAIVQNEKWTAEKIGDEGINFCQNMKIAYREIIGNTLVEFTHAWYERDDKPPTVAEALHWRDNVIQQNPEVEKVVFVHGHVHVPRHQKVENLTILCQGATGLPFDQNKRGSVAF
;
A
#
# COMPACT_ATOMS: atom_id res chain seq x y z
N CYS A 1 -6.79 5.71 1.50
CA CYS A 1 -6.60 4.42 0.85
C CYS A 1 -5.11 4.10 0.80
N LEU A 2 -4.72 2.86 1.12
CA LEU A 2 -3.31 2.48 1.25
C LEU A 2 -2.75 1.72 0.03
N GLY A 3 -3.36 1.85 -1.12
CA GLY A 3 -2.85 1.30 -2.37
C GLY A 3 -3.41 -0.06 -2.77
N ASP A 4 -2.85 -0.61 -3.85
CA ASP A 4 -3.26 -1.86 -4.50
C ASP A 4 -4.75 -1.85 -4.88
N CYS A 5 -5.15 -0.76 -5.55
CA CYS A 5 -6.56 -0.47 -5.75
C CYS A 5 -7.22 -1.34 -6.82
N PHE A 6 -6.50 -1.79 -7.84
CA PHE A 6 -7.10 -2.31 -9.07
C PHE A 6 -6.80 -3.77 -9.34
N SER A 7 -5.63 -4.25 -8.95
CA SER A 7 -5.12 -5.57 -9.32
C SER A 7 -5.84 -6.69 -8.57
N LEU A 8 -5.84 -7.88 -9.18
CA LEU A 8 -6.42 -9.12 -8.64
C LEU A 8 -7.94 -9.08 -8.43
N GLY A 9 -8.60 -7.98 -8.79
CA GLY A 9 -10.06 -7.83 -8.72
C GLY A 9 -10.75 -8.07 -10.08
N PRO A 10 -12.05 -8.40 -10.09
CA PRO A 10 -12.77 -8.72 -11.32
C PRO A 10 -13.26 -7.50 -12.13
N GLU A 11 -13.34 -6.32 -11.53
CA GLU A 11 -13.98 -5.14 -12.12
C GLU A 11 -13.15 -3.86 -11.88
N PRO A 12 -11.89 -3.78 -12.36
CA PRO A 12 -11.01 -2.65 -12.08
C PRO A 12 -11.54 -1.33 -12.64
N GLU A 13 -12.28 -1.34 -13.75
CA GLU A 13 -12.91 -0.14 -14.32
C GLU A 13 -13.93 0.50 -13.37
N LYS A 14 -14.75 -0.35 -12.71
CA LYS A 14 -15.71 0.14 -11.72
C LYS A 14 -15.02 0.69 -10.47
N ILE A 15 -13.91 0.08 -10.08
CA ILE A 15 -13.11 0.59 -8.96
C ILE A 15 -12.58 1.98 -9.31
N LEU A 16 -12.04 2.17 -10.52
CA LEU A 16 -11.57 3.48 -10.97
C LEU A 16 -12.68 4.53 -10.91
N GLU A 17 -13.86 4.23 -11.47
CA GLU A 17 -15.04 5.10 -11.44
C GLU A 17 -15.41 5.48 -9.99
N ILE A 18 -15.42 4.50 -9.07
CA ILE A 18 -15.75 4.75 -7.67
C ILE A 18 -14.69 5.65 -7.01
N LEU A 19 -13.39 5.33 -7.17
CA LEU A 19 -12.31 6.05 -6.49
C LEU A 19 -12.19 7.50 -6.97
N GLN A 20 -12.46 7.78 -8.24
CA GLN A 20 -12.49 9.13 -8.79
C GLN A 20 -13.59 10.01 -8.17
N ASN A 21 -14.64 9.40 -7.62
CA ASN A 21 -15.71 10.09 -6.92
C ASN A 21 -15.45 10.34 -5.43
N PHE A 22 -14.23 10.08 -4.93
CA PHE A 22 -13.79 10.42 -3.58
C PHE A 22 -12.75 11.55 -3.58
N PRO A 23 -13.14 12.80 -3.84
CA PRO A 23 -12.20 13.93 -4.00
C PRO A 23 -11.40 14.25 -2.74
N ASP A 24 -11.94 13.92 -1.56
CA ASP A 24 -11.29 14.15 -0.26
C ASP A 24 -10.47 12.94 0.24
N CYS A 25 -10.32 11.91 -0.59
CA CYS A 25 -9.53 10.73 -0.24
C CYS A 25 -8.07 10.93 -0.64
N ILE A 26 -7.17 10.55 0.26
CA ILE A 26 -5.74 10.47 -0.04
C ILE A 26 -5.43 9.04 -0.44
N PHE A 27 -4.85 8.89 -1.62
CA PHE A 27 -4.44 7.61 -2.17
C PHE A 27 -2.94 7.45 -2.04
N ILE A 28 -2.51 6.36 -1.40
CA ILE A 28 -1.12 5.93 -1.31
C ILE A 28 -0.89 4.88 -2.39
N ARG A 29 0.24 4.94 -3.06
CA ARG A 29 0.63 4.00 -4.10
C ARG A 29 1.12 2.70 -3.48
N GLY A 30 0.55 1.58 -3.90
CA GLY A 30 1.02 0.25 -3.56
C GLY A 30 1.97 -0.33 -4.62
N ASN A 31 2.50 -1.53 -4.34
CA ASN A 31 3.37 -2.24 -5.29
C ASN A 31 2.62 -2.64 -6.56
N HIS A 32 1.37 -3.07 -6.48
CA HIS A 32 0.57 -3.37 -7.66
C HIS A 32 0.25 -2.13 -8.49
N ASP A 33 -0.02 -0.97 -7.86
CA ASP A 33 -0.20 0.29 -8.59
C ASP A 33 1.11 0.70 -9.31
N ARG A 34 2.28 0.48 -8.70
CA ARG A 34 3.60 0.67 -9.33
C ARG A 34 3.81 -0.29 -10.50
N TYR A 35 3.45 -1.55 -10.36
CA TYR A 35 3.56 -2.54 -11.45
C TYR A 35 2.79 -2.12 -12.69
N LEU A 36 1.61 -1.51 -12.52
CA LEU A 36 0.82 -0.95 -13.61
C LEU A 36 1.54 0.22 -14.29
N ILE A 37 2.12 1.15 -13.51
CA ILE A 37 2.87 2.31 -14.01
C ILE A 37 4.11 1.87 -14.79
N GLU A 38 4.87 0.92 -14.25
CA GLU A 38 6.12 0.41 -14.81
C GLU A 38 5.89 -0.57 -15.97
N ARG A 39 4.64 -1.04 -16.15
CA ARG A 39 4.28 -2.00 -17.20
C ARG A 39 5.11 -3.28 -17.12
N ILE A 40 5.19 -3.87 -15.93
CA ILE A 40 6.10 -5.00 -15.64
C ILE A 40 5.96 -6.20 -16.60
N TRP A 41 4.84 -6.32 -17.31
CA TRP A 41 4.62 -7.37 -18.32
C TRP A 41 5.45 -7.18 -19.60
N GLU A 42 6.14 -6.05 -19.76
CA GLU A 42 7.05 -5.78 -20.87
C GLU A 42 8.48 -6.26 -20.56
N ASP A 43 8.78 -6.56 -19.29
CA ASP A 43 10.06 -7.10 -18.88
C ASP A 43 10.19 -8.59 -19.23
N GLU A 44 11.38 -9.02 -19.66
CA GLU A 44 11.66 -10.44 -19.89
C GLU A 44 11.57 -11.28 -18.61
N LEU A 45 12.03 -10.71 -17.48
CA LEU A 45 12.04 -11.33 -16.17
C LEU A 45 11.48 -10.33 -15.11
N PRO A 46 10.15 -10.19 -15.02
CA PRO A 46 9.55 -9.23 -14.11
C PRO A 46 9.86 -9.56 -12.66
N SER A 47 10.27 -8.56 -11.88
CA SER A 47 10.54 -8.71 -10.45
C SER A 47 9.28 -8.45 -9.64
N LEU A 48 8.77 -9.47 -8.96
CA LEU A 48 7.62 -9.42 -8.06
C LEU A 48 8.05 -9.90 -6.66
N GLU A 49 8.39 -8.97 -5.77
CA GLU A 49 8.59 -9.24 -4.33
C GLU A 49 9.54 -10.43 -4.03
N GLY A 50 10.57 -10.62 -4.87
CA GLY A 50 11.50 -11.74 -4.74
C GLY A 50 10.94 -13.10 -5.17
N MET A 51 9.80 -13.12 -5.86
CA MET A 51 9.26 -14.34 -6.48
C MET A 51 10.15 -14.80 -7.64
N ASP A 52 10.19 -16.10 -7.86
CA ASP A 52 10.82 -16.66 -9.05
C ASP A 52 10.00 -16.27 -10.29
N PRO A 53 10.59 -15.57 -11.29
CA PRO A 53 9.88 -15.19 -12.52
C PRO A 53 9.32 -16.38 -13.32
N TYR A 54 9.89 -17.57 -13.09
CA TYR A 54 9.43 -18.80 -13.74
C TYR A 54 8.27 -19.48 -13.02
N ASP A 55 7.97 -19.06 -11.75
CA ASP A 55 6.84 -19.58 -10.99
C ASP A 55 5.52 -19.28 -11.71
N PRO A 56 4.63 -20.29 -11.85
CA PRO A 56 3.32 -20.10 -12.46
C PRO A 56 2.47 -19.01 -11.79
N ILE A 57 2.62 -18.82 -10.46
CA ILE A 57 1.90 -17.77 -9.71
C ILE A 57 2.43 -16.39 -10.10
N CYS A 58 3.76 -16.22 -10.17
CA CYS A 58 4.37 -14.98 -10.62
C CYS A 58 3.86 -14.60 -12.03
N LYS A 59 3.90 -15.54 -12.96
CA LYS A 59 3.38 -15.34 -14.32
C LYS A 59 1.89 -14.97 -14.35
N ALA A 60 1.08 -15.60 -13.50
CA ALA A 60 -0.34 -15.30 -13.41
C ALA A 60 -0.60 -13.88 -12.89
N ILE A 61 0.18 -13.43 -11.90
CA ILE A 61 0.12 -12.05 -11.40
C ILE A 61 0.50 -11.08 -12.51
N VAL A 62 1.64 -11.26 -13.18
CA VAL A 62 2.08 -10.40 -14.29
C VAL A 62 1.02 -10.31 -15.39
N GLN A 63 0.37 -11.43 -15.70
CA GLN A 63 -0.69 -11.46 -16.71
C GLN A 63 -1.95 -10.73 -16.24
N ASN A 64 -2.26 -10.79 -14.94
CA ASN A 64 -3.35 -10.02 -14.34
C ASN A 64 -3.05 -8.52 -14.36
N GLU A 65 -1.81 -8.10 -14.08
CA GLU A 65 -1.42 -6.69 -14.19
C GLU A 65 -1.63 -6.15 -15.61
N LYS A 66 -1.19 -6.89 -16.62
CA LYS A 66 -1.43 -6.52 -18.01
C LYS A 66 -2.91 -6.36 -18.33
N TRP A 67 -3.71 -7.35 -17.95
CA TRP A 67 -5.16 -7.32 -18.14
C TRP A 67 -5.81 -6.14 -17.40
N THR A 68 -5.38 -5.88 -16.16
CA THR A 68 -5.86 -4.74 -15.36
C THR A 68 -5.56 -3.42 -16.05
N ALA A 69 -4.31 -3.25 -16.55
CA ALA A 69 -3.91 -2.05 -17.29
C ALA A 69 -4.74 -1.83 -18.56
N GLU A 70 -5.00 -2.90 -19.33
CA GLU A 70 -5.86 -2.86 -20.52
C GLU A 70 -7.29 -2.41 -20.18
N LYS A 71 -7.76 -2.76 -18.98
CA LYS A 71 -9.11 -2.44 -18.49
C LYS A 71 -9.23 -1.00 -18.01
N ILE A 72 -8.29 -0.52 -17.20
CA ILE A 72 -8.34 0.85 -16.65
C ILE A 72 -7.80 1.90 -17.63
N GLY A 73 -7.07 1.48 -18.66
CA GLY A 73 -6.51 2.36 -19.69
C GLY A 73 -5.57 3.44 -19.15
N ASP A 74 -5.26 4.41 -19.99
CA ASP A 74 -4.37 5.52 -19.63
C ASP A 74 -4.90 6.36 -18.46
N GLU A 75 -6.22 6.44 -18.31
CA GLU A 75 -6.85 7.17 -17.21
C GLU A 75 -6.53 6.52 -15.86
N GLY A 76 -6.65 5.20 -15.75
CA GLY A 76 -6.28 4.47 -14.54
C GLY A 76 -4.79 4.50 -14.25
N ILE A 77 -3.94 4.40 -15.29
CA ILE A 77 -2.48 4.54 -15.13
C ILE A 77 -2.13 5.95 -14.61
N ASN A 78 -2.74 7.00 -15.16
CA ASN A 78 -2.57 8.36 -14.66
C ASN A 78 -3.06 8.52 -13.22
N PHE A 79 -4.14 7.84 -12.85
CA PHE A 79 -4.62 7.83 -11.47
C PHE A 79 -3.55 7.23 -10.53
N CYS A 80 -2.97 6.08 -10.89
CA CYS A 80 -1.87 5.46 -10.11
C CYS A 80 -0.64 6.38 -10.01
N GLN A 81 -0.24 7.05 -11.09
CA GLN A 81 0.90 7.98 -11.12
C GLN A 81 0.72 9.17 -10.18
N ASN A 82 -0.52 9.61 -9.93
CA ASN A 82 -0.83 10.70 -9.03
C ASN A 82 -0.98 10.29 -7.56
N MET A 83 -0.90 9.01 -7.24
CA MET A 83 -0.90 8.51 -5.87
C MET A 83 0.38 8.93 -5.13
N LYS A 84 0.27 9.17 -3.83
CA LYS A 84 1.40 9.53 -2.98
C LYS A 84 2.16 8.28 -2.53
N ILE A 85 3.46 8.42 -2.30
CA ILE A 85 4.26 7.35 -1.67
C ILE A 85 3.97 7.26 -0.16
N ALA A 86 3.75 8.40 0.46
CA ALA A 86 3.42 8.51 1.87
C ALA A 86 2.53 9.73 2.13
N TYR A 87 1.80 9.69 3.23
CA TYR A 87 1.08 10.84 3.76
C TYR A 87 1.30 10.94 5.25
N ARG A 88 1.54 12.15 5.72
CA ARG A 88 1.81 12.43 7.14
C ARG A 88 0.88 13.51 7.64
N GLU A 89 0.42 13.34 8.88
CA GLU A 89 -0.38 14.33 9.59
C GLU A 89 0.03 14.37 11.07
N ILE A 90 -0.01 15.57 11.67
CA ILE A 90 0.18 15.74 13.10
C ILE A 90 -1.15 16.17 13.73
N ILE A 91 -1.65 15.35 14.63
CA ILE A 91 -2.91 15.56 15.34
C ILE A 91 -2.59 15.72 16.82
N GLY A 92 -2.63 16.96 17.33
CA GLY A 92 -2.18 17.27 18.69
C GLY A 92 -0.68 16.99 18.84
N ASN A 93 -0.30 16.09 19.73
CA ASN A 93 1.07 15.64 19.94
C ASN A 93 1.37 14.26 19.29
N THR A 94 0.52 13.80 18.38
CA THR A 94 0.65 12.50 17.73
C THR A 94 0.93 12.70 16.23
N LEU A 95 2.03 12.17 15.74
CA LEU A 95 2.30 12.06 14.32
C LEU A 95 1.75 10.74 13.77
N VAL A 96 0.98 10.82 12.70
CA VAL A 96 0.45 9.66 11.98
C VAL A 96 1.07 9.62 10.60
N GLU A 97 1.73 8.52 10.27
CA GLU A 97 2.33 8.24 8.96
C GLU A 97 1.59 7.13 8.26
N PHE A 98 1.26 7.36 7.01
CA PHE A 98 0.58 6.39 6.15
C PHE A 98 1.48 6.05 4.97
N THR A 99 1.74 4.75 4.76
CA THR A 99 2.46 4.22 3.59
C THR A 99 1.78 2.95 3.11
N HIS A 100 2.11 2.48 1.90
CA HIS A 100 1.65 1.13 1.51
C HIS A 100 2.36 0.05 2.33
N ALA A 101 3.70 0.01 2.27
CA ALA A 101 4.52 -0.84 3.16
C ALA A 101 5.56 0.01 3.89
N TRP A 102 6.64 0.44 3.23
CA TRP A 102 7.70 1.27 3.81
C TRP A 102 8.29 2.24 2.78
N TYR A 103 7.58 3.33 2.49
CA TYR A 103 7.97 4.33 1.48
C TYR A 103 8.23 3.68 0.11
N GLU A 104 9.42 3.91 -0.49
CA GLU A 104 9.79 3.34 -1.79
C GLU A 104 10.01 1.81 -1.75
N ARG A 105 10.18 1.23 -0.58
CA ARG A 105 10.13 -0.23 -0.37
C ARG A 105 8.68 -0.64 -0.17
N ASP A 106 7.91 -0.64 -1.23
CA ASP A 106 6.45 -0.84 -1.22
C ASP A 106 6.01 -2.30 -1.12
N ASP A 107 6.95 -3.23 -1.15
CA ASP A 107 6.75 -4.68 -1.07
C ASP A 107 7.11 -5.29 0.29
N LYS A 108 7.57 -4.49 1.26
CA LYS A 108 7.99 -5.01 2.57
C LYS A 108 7.81 -3.99 3.67
N PRO A 109 6.88 -4.22 4.62
CA PRO A 109 6.70 -3.35 5.77
C PRO A 109 7.93 -3.35 6.67
N PRO A 110 8.09 -2.33 7.54
CA PRO A 110 9.22 -2.23 8.42
C PRO A 110 9.17 -3.32 9.50
N THR A 111 10.35 -3.77 9.90
CA THR A 111 10.53 -4.45 11.17
C THR A 111 10.28 -3.49 12.33
N VAL A 112 10.04 -4.02 13.51
CA VAL A 112 9.87 -3.18 14.72
C VAL A 112 11.12 -2.34 14.98
N ALA A 113 12.33 -2.88 14.75
CA ALA A 113 13.57 -2.16 14.95
C ALA A 113 13.73 -0.98 13.97
N GLU A 114 13.40 -1.18 12.69
CA GLU A 114 13.40 -0.11 11.69
C GLU A 114 12.38 0.99 12.06
N ALA A 115 11.17 0.59 12.45
CA ALA A 115 10.13 1.53 12.84
C ALA A 115 10.47 2.33 14.12
N LEU A 116 11.15 1.72 15.10
CA LEU A 116 11.65 2.41 16.30
C LEU A 116 12.75 3.43 15.94
N HIS A 117 13.71 3.04 15.12
CA HIS A 117 14.76 3.95 14.66
C HIS A 117 14.18 5.15 13.88
N TRP A 118 13.21 4.88 13.00
CA TRP A 118 12.49 5.92 12.27
C TRP A 118 11.72 6.86 13.22
N ARG A 119 10.98 6.31 14.22
CA ARG A 119 10.27 7.08 15.25
C ARG A 119 11.21 8.03 15.98
N ASP A 120 12.41 7.57 16.38
CA ASP A 120 13.39 8.40 17.10
C ASP A 120 13.81 9.60 16.25
N ASN A 121 14.06 9.40 14.96
CA ASN A 121 14.37 10.49 14.03
C ASN A 121 13.19 11.46 13.86
N VAL A 122 11.96 10.94 13.79
CA VAL A 122 10.75 11.76 13.68
C VAL A 122 10.59 12.67 14.91
N ILE A 123 10.72 12.12 16.12
CA ILE A 123 10.59 12.90 17.37
C ILE A 123 11.72 13.91 17.50
N GLN A 124 12.94 13.56 17.11
CA GLN A 124 14.06 14.50 17.12
C GLN A 124 13.82 15.71 16.21
N GLN A 125 13.16 15.49 15.06
CA GLN A 125 12.86 16.56 14.09
C GLN A 125 11.60 17.36 14.44
N ASN A 126 10.72 16.81 15.28
CA ASN A 126 9.43 17.40 15.66
C ASN A 126 9.28 17.35 17.18
N PRO A 127 9.86 18.30 17.92
CA PRO A 127 9.88 18.27 19.40
C PRO A 127 8.50 18.27 20.08
N GLU A 128 7.44 18.70 19.35
CA GLU A 128 6.04 18.68 19.82
C GLU A 128 5.42 17.30 19.75
N VAL A 129 6.03 16.34 19.01
CA VAL A 129 5.50 14.98 18.83
C VAL A 129 5.96 14.09 19.98
N GLU A 130 5.00 13.55 20.71
CA GLU A 130 5.22 12.61 21.81
C GLU A 130 4.87 11.15 21.42
N LYS A 131 3.99 10.98 20.43
CA LYS A 131 3.49 9.68 19.97
C LYS A 131 3.58 9.59 18.47
N VAL A 132 3.86 8.39 18.00
CA VAL A 132 3.94 8.10 16.57
C VAL A 132 3.06 6.89 16.24
N VAL A 133 2.23 7.03 15.23
CA VAL A 133 1.41 5.96 14.66
C VAL A 133 1.87 5.72 13.23
N PHE A 134 2.36 4.53 12.94
CA PHE A 134 2.73 4.10 11.60
C PHE A 134 1.66 3.16 11.06
N VAL A 135 1.01 3.57 9.98
CA VAL A 135 -0.10 2.85 9.35
C VAL A 135 0.36 2.33 7.98
N HIS A 136 0.21 1.04 7.76
CA HIS A 136 0.58 0.42 6.49
C HIS A 136 -0.47 -0.58 6.00
N GLY A 137 -0.43 -0.90 4.71
CA GLY A 137 -1.20 -1.94 4.04
C GLY A 137 -0.35 -3.17 3.71
N HIS A 138 -0.39 -3.62 2.46
CA HIS A 138 0.41 -4.66 1.82
C HIS A 138 0.21 -6.09 2.37
N VAL A 139 0.28 -6.31 3.68
CA VAL A 139 0.35 -7.67 4.28
C VAL A 139 -0.98 -8.42 4.23
N HIS A 140 -2.10 -7.73 4.02
CA HIS A 140 -3.46 -8.28 4.00
C HIS A 140 -3.90 -9.00 5.29
N VAL A 141 -3.16 -8.80 6.39
CA VAL A 141 -3.48 -9.34 7.72
C VAL A 141 -3.53 -8.18 8.72
N PRO A 142 -4.60 -8.01 9.47
CA PRO A 142 -4.69 -6.96 10.47
C PRO A 142 -3.58 -7.09 11.51
N ARG A 143 -2.93 -5.97 11.82
CA ARG A 143 -1.88 -5.89 12.85
C ARG A 143 -2.11 -4.65 13.70
N HIS A 144 -2.02 -4.82 14.99
CA HIS A 144 -1.93 -3.73 15.96
C HIS A 144 -0.81 -4.05 16.94
N GLN A 145 0.29 -3.35 16.84
CA GLN A 145 1.45 -3.55 17.71
C GLN A 145 1.87 -2.22 18.33
N LYS A 146 1.93 -2.18 19.65
CA LYS A 146 2.39 -1.02 20.40
C LYS A 146 3.71 -1.33 21.08
N VAL A 147 4.69 -0.45 20.88
CA VAL A 147 6.00 -0.52 21.53
C VAL A 147 6.36 0.89 21.98
N GLU A 148 6.39 1.12 23.30
CA GLU A 148 6.59 2.45 23.89
C GLU A 148 5.56 3.47 23.37
N ASN A 149 6.02 4.55 22.76
CA ASN A 149 5.21 5.60 22.13
C ASN A 149 5.00 5.42 20.63
N LEU A 150 5.43 4.27 20.07
CA LEU A 150 5.16 3.86 18.68
C LEU A 150 3.99 2.89 18.63
N THR A 151 3.05 3.13 17.73
CA THR A 151 2.01 2.17 17.35
C THR A 151 2.17 1.83 15.87
N ILE A 152 2.22 0.54 15.53
CA ILE A 152 2.24 0.04 14.16
C ILE A 152 0.88 -0.59 13.87
N LEU A 153 0.21 -0.11 12.82
CA LEU A 153 -1.11 -0.57 12.40
C LEU A 153 -1.05 -1.08 10.96
N CYS A 154 -1.66 -2.24 10.71
CA CYS A 154 -2.09 -2.67 9.39
C CYS A 154 -3.58 -2.98 9.49
N GLN A 155 -4.40 -2.35 8.64
CA GLN A 155 -5.85 -2.59 8.64
C GLN A 155 -6.23 -3.93 7.99
N GLY A 156 -5.30 -4.66 7.37
CA GLY A 156 -5.59 -5.82 6.53
C GLY A 156 -5.98 -5.43 5.10
N ALA A 157 -6.89 -6.14 4.50
CA ALA A 157 -7.35 -5.88 3.13
C ALA A 157 -8.87 -5.79 3.05
N THR A 158 -9.37 -4.96 2.14
CA THR A 158 -10.81 -4.87 1.84
C THR A 158 -11.28 -5.98 0.89
N GLY A 159 -10.44 -6.40 -0.06
CA GLY A 159 -10.81 -7.34 -1.12
C GLY A 159 -10.13 -8.71 -1.07
N LEU A 160 -8.92 -8.81 -0.53
CA LEU A 160 -8.12 -10.04 -0.53
C LEU A 160 -7.48 -10.32 0.85
N PRO A 161 -8.28 -10.62 1.89
CA PRO A 161 -7.74 -10.89 3.22
C PRO A 161 -7.02 -12.24 3.29
N PHE A 162 -5.85 -12.27 3.96
CA PHE A 162 -5.05 -13.48 4.20
C PHE A 162 -5.16 -14.02 5.63
N ASP A 163 -6.00 -13.40 6.46
CA ASP A 163 -6.27 -13.80 7.84
C ASP A 163 -7.32 -14.92 7.99
N GLN A 164 -7.67 -15.59 6.88
CA GLN A 164 -8.73 -16.61 6.80
C GLN A 164 -10.15 -16.06 7.08
N ASN A 165 -10.32 -14.77 7.20
CA ASN A 165 -11.61 -14.11 7.34
C ASN A 165 -12.08 -13.55 6.00
N LYS A 166 -13.21 -13.99 5.50
CA LYS A 166 -13.77 -13.53 4.21
C LYS A 166 -14.31 -12.08 4.23
N ARG A 167 -14.20 -11.39 5.35
CA ARG A 167 -14.65 -10.01 5.49
C ARG A 167 -13.51 -9.04 5.22
N GLY A 168 -13.78 -8.00 4.43
CA GLY A 168 -12.85 -6.89 4.29
C GLY A 168 -12.63 -6.17 5.61
N SER A 169 -11.45 -5.60 5.78
CA SER A 169 -11.04 -4.86 6.99
C SER A 169 -10.81 -3.39 6.67
N VAL A 170 -11.24 -2.53 7.59
CA VAL A 170 -10.95 -1.09 7.59
C VAL A 170 -10.58 -0.66 9.00
N ALA A 171 -9.83 0.43 9.13
CA ALA A 171 -9.50 1.06 10.42
C ALA A 171 -10.16 2.44 10.52
N PHE A 172 -10.66 2.77 11.71
CA PHE A 172 -11.26 4.07 12.06
C PHE A 172 -10.50 4.68 13.22
#